data_a3088dabff80021e9c48938ee56bb8bd
#
_entry.id   a3088dabff80021e9c48938ee56bb8bd
#
_cell.length_a   1.000
_cell.length_b   1.000
_cell.length_c   1.000
_cell.angle_alpha   90.00
_cell.angle_beta   90.00
_cell.angle_gamma   90.00
#
_symmetry.space_group_name_H-M   'P 1'
#
loop_
_entity.id
_entity.type
_entity.pdbx_description
1 polymer ?
#
loop_
_entity_poly.entity_id
_entity_poly.type
_entity_poly.pdbx_seq_one_letter_code
_entity_poly.pdbx_strand_id
1 'polypeptide(L)'
;MREQFIRTEMLLGAEALARLQNARVALFSLGGVGGYTMEALARSGVGQLDLIDNDTVSLSNLNRQILATYDTVGMRKVDAAKQRVLSINPECIVRTYAVFYTPETAGQFDFTQYDYIVDAIDTVTGKLALVQNAHDAGTPIISCMGTGNKLDASAFEVADITKTSMCPLARVMRRELGKRGIRHLKVVYSKEEALTPTGWEAEAAALGKRQIPGSSAFVPGTAGLILAGEVVRDIAMAAPEA
;
A
#
# COMPACT_ATOMS: atom_id res chain seq x y z
N MET A 1 5.84 -11.76 -25.98
CA MET A 1 6.31 -10.56 -25.23
C MET A 1 5.23 -9.50 -25.34
N ARG A 2 4.76 -8.96 -24.24
CA ARG A 2 3.73 -7.89 -24.27
C ARG A 2 4.43 -6.56 -24.45
N GLU A 3 4.12 -5.85 -25.51
CA GLU A 3 4.76 -4.58 -25.90
C GLU A 3 4.80 -3.57 -24.74
N GLN A 4 3.76 -3.51 -23.92
CA GLN A 4 3.65 -2.60 -22.79
C GLN A 4 4.69 -2.80 -21.67
N PHE A 5 5.34 -3.98 -21.60
CA PHE A 5 6.34 -4.29 -20.57
C PHE A 5 7.78 -4.38 -21.10
N ILE A 6 8.01 -4.10 -22.39
CA ILE A 6 9.33 -4.19 -23.00
C ILE A 6 10.38 -3.39 -22.23
N ARG A 7 10.06 -2.17 -21.82
CA ARG A 7 11.00 -1.31 -21.06
C ARG A 7 11.29 -1.84 -19.65
N THR A 8 10.32 -2.47 -19.00
CA THR A 8 10.51 -3.14 -17.72
C THR A 8 11.40 -4.37 -17.90
N GLU A 9 11.18 -5.15 -18.95
CA GLU A 9 12.00 -6.31 -19.29
C GLU A 9 13.46 -5.94 -19.60
N MET A 10 13.70 -4.83 -20.30
CA MET A 10 15.05 -4.32 -20.55
C MET A 10 15.84 -4.01 -19.26
N LEU A 11 15.16 -3.64 -18.19
CA LEU A 11 15.78 -3.34 -16.89
C LEU A 11 15.95 -4.57 -16.01
N LEU A 12 14.94 -5.45 -15.98
CA LEU A 12 14.88 -6.55 -15.04
C LEU A 12 15.29 -7.91 -15.65
N GLY A 13 15.19 -8.03 -16.98
CA GLY A 13 15.32 -9.28 -17.70
C GLY A 13 14.02 -10.07 -17.81
N ALA A 14 13.97 -10.99 -18.76
CA ALA A 14 12.77 -11.78 -19.10
C ALA A 14 12.31 -12.68 -17.94
N GLU A 15 13.26 -13.31 -17.23
CA GLU A 15 12.94 -14.19 -16.10
C GLU A 15 12.30 -13.44 -14.92
N ALA A 16 12.83 -12.26 -14.61
CA ALA A 16 12.27 -11.42 -13.55
C ALA A 16 10.87 -10.90 -13.92
N LEU A 17 10.66 -10.51 -15.19
CA LEU A 17 9.34 -10.15 -15.67
C LEU A 17 8.36 -11.33 -15.59
N ALA A 18 8.80 -12.54 -15.93
CA ALA A 18 7.96 -13.74 -15.80
C ALA A 18 7.57 -14.02 -14.33
N ARG A 19 8.50 -13.81 -13.37
CA ARG A 19 8.15 -13.91 -11.94
C ARG A 19 7.08 -12.89 -11.54
N LEU A 20 7.21 -11.65 -11.97
CA LEU A 20 6.17 -10.61 -11.70
C LEU A 20 4.82 -10.98 -12.32
N GLN A 21 4.81 -11.51 -13.54
CA GLN A 21 3.57 -11.92 -14.23
C GLN A 21 2.88 -13.12 -13.57
N ASN A 22 3.59 -13.94 -12.84
CA ASN A 22 3.03 -15.05 -12.07
C ASN A 22 2.66 -14.66 -10.64
N ALA A 23 3.25 -13.58 -10.12
CA ALA A 23 3.08 -13.17 -8.74
C ALA A 23 1.67 -12.70 -8.40
N ARG A 24 1.21 -13.07 -7.21
CA ARG A 24 -0.04 -12.62 -6.58
C ARG A 24 0.26 -11.71 -5.41
N VAL A 25 -0.09 -10.45 -5.52
CA VAL A 25 0.15 -9.42 -4.50
C VAL A 25 -1.18 -8.98 -3.88
N ALA A 26 -1.26 -9.01 -2.54
CA ALA A 26 -2.39 -8.46 -1.80
C ALA A 26 -2.07 -7.02 -1.35
N LEU A 27 -2.96 -6.09 -1.67
CA LEU A 27 -2.82 -4.68 -1.31
C LEU A 27 -3.98 -4.26 -0.40
N PHE A 28 -3.65 -3.92 0.82
CA PHE A 28 -4.58 -3.51 1.86
C PHE A 28 -4.62 -1.98 1.97
N SER A 29 -5.79 -1.41 1.68
CA SER A 29 -6.16 0.00 1.54
C SER A 29 -5.73 0.64 0.21
N LEU A 30 -6.69 1.35 -0.40
CA LEU A 30 -6.58 1.99 -1.72
C LEU A 30 -6.68 3.53 -1.60
N GLY A 31 -6.12 4.06 -0.52
CA GLY A 31 -6.01 5.51 -0.28
C GLY A 31 -4.93 6.20 -1.13
N GLY A 32 -4.42 7.32 -0.60
CA GLY A 32 -3.37 8.10 -1.26
C GLY A 32 -2.05 7.34 -1.47
N VAL A 33 -1.74 6.36 -0.61
CA VAL A 33 -0.56 5.49 -0.74
C VAL A 33 -0.89 4.29 -1.63
N GLY A 34 -1.89 3.49 -1.23
CA GLY A 34 -2.22 2.23 -1.89
C GLY A 34 -2.65 2.40 -3.35
N GLY A 35 -3.34 3.48 -3.69
CA GLY A 35 -3.72 3.76 -5.08
C GLY A 35 -2.51 3.88 -6.00
N TYR A 36 -1.47 4.61 -5.59
CA TYR A 36 -0.22 4.72 -6.36
C TYR A 36 0.61 3.44 -6.34
N THR A 37 0.56 2.68 -5.25
CA THR A 37 1.18 1.35 -5.20
C THR A 37 0.55 0.43 -6.23
N MET A 38 -0.78 0.34 -6.25
CA MET A 38 -1.54 -0.44 -7.22
C MET A 38 -1.21 -0.05 -8.67
N GLU A 39 -1.20 1.26 -8.96
CA GLU A 39 -0.87 1.81 -10.29
C GLU A 39 0.50 1.33 -10.76
N ALA A 40 1.51 1.43 -9.89
CA ALA A 40 2.88 1.05 -10.22
C ALA A 40 3.04 -0.48 -10.37
N LEU A 41 2.40 -1.29 -9.52
CA LEU A 41 2.41 -2.75 -9.62
C LEU A 41 1.77 -3.22 -10.94
N ALA A 42 0.62 -2.66 -11.32
CA ALA A 42 -0.03 -2.96 -12.59
C ALA A 42 0.85 -2.62 -13.79
N ARG A 43 1.53 -1.46 -13.77
CA ARG A 43 2.47 -1.01 -14.82
C ARG A 43 3.77 -1.80 -14.86
N SER A 44 4.15 -2.42 -13.76
CA SER A 44 5.34 -3.28 -13.67
C SER A 44 5.08 -4.72 -14.12
N GLY A 45 3.83 -5.07 -14.43
CA GLY A 45 3.48 -6.38 -14.97
C GLY A 45 3.14 -7.42 -13.89
N VAL A 46 2.80 -7.02 -12.66
CA VAL A 46 2.27 -7.97 -11.66
C VAL A 46 1.01 -8.61 -12.21
N GLY A 47 0.97 -9.95 -12.20
CA GLY A 47 -0.06 -10.73 -12.88
C GLY A 47 -1.34 -10.91 -12.08
N GLN A 48 -1.28 -10.83 -10.75
CA GLN A 48 -2.47 -10.97 -9.90
C GLN A 48 -2.46 -9.95 -8.78
N LEU A 49 -3.57 -9.23 -8.62
CA LEU A 49 -3.77 -8.23 -7.57
C LEU A 49 -5.05 -8.52 -6.80
N ASP A 50 -4.89 -8.71 -5.49
CA ASP A 50 -6.01 -8.73 -4.55
C ASP A 50 -6.09 -7.34 -3.91
N LEU A 51 -7.21 -6.64 -4.13
CA LEU A 51 -7.40 -5.24 -3.75
C LEU A 51 -8.43 -5.15 -2.63
N ILE A 52 -8.01 -4.68 -1.47
CA ILE A 52 -8.82 -4.68 -0.24
C ILE A 52 -9.04 -3.24 0.24
N ASP A 53 -10.29 -2.76 0.24
CA ASP A 53 -10.71 -1.47 0.79
C ASP A 53 -12.24 -1.45 0.91
N ASN A 54 -12.78 -0.89 1.99
CA ASN A 54 -14.23 -0.82 2.22
C ASN A 54 -14.87 0.50 1.81
N ASP A 55 -14.06 1.52 1.49
CA ASP A 55 -14.53 2.87 1.24
C ASP A 55 -15.11 3.07 -0.17
N THR A 56 -15.87 4.14 -0.30
CA THR A 56 -16.23 4.75 -1.58
C THR A 56 -15.33 5.96 -1.86
N VAL A 57 -15.19 6.29 -3.14
CA VAL A 57 -14.50 7.49 -3.58
C VAL A 57 -15.33 8.73 -3.20
N SER A 58 -14.71 9.67 -2.50
CA SER A 58 -15.34 10.94 -2.12
C SER A 58 -14.62 12.15 -2.73
N LEU A 59 -15.31 13.30 -2.80
CA LEU A 59 -14.74 14.55 -3.32
C LEU A 59 -13.45 14.95 -2.56
N SER A 60 -13.40 14.74 -1.25
CA SER A 60 -12.22 15.06 -0.43
C SER A 60 -11.01 14.16 -0.72
N ASN A 61 -11.16 13.13 -1.55
CA ASN A 61 -10.07 12.25 -1.97
C ASN A 61 -9.33 12.78 -3.22
N LEU A 62 -9.96 13.67 -4.01
CA LEU A 62 -9.45 14.11 -5.31
C LEU A 62 -8.06 14.74 -5.23
N ASN A 63 -7.74 15.38 -4.12
CA ASN A 63 -6.46 16.06 -3.96
C ASN A 63 -5.24 15.13 -3.88
N ARG A 64 -5.44 13.80 -3.59
CA ARG A 64 -4.32 12.90 -3.30
C ARG A 64 -4.50 11.43 -3.70
N GLN A 65 -5.71 10.97 -3.99
CA GLN A 65 -5.95 9.57 -4.35
C GLN A 65 -6.09 9.45 -5.88
N ILE A 66 -5.21 8.68 -6.51
CA ILE A 66 -5.18 8.51 -7.97
C ILE A 66 -6.48 7.94 -8.54
N LEU A 67 -7.21 7.17 -7.74
CA LEU A 67 -8.50 6.58 -8.11
C LEU A 67 -9.64 7.60 -8.10
N ALA A 68 -9.45 8.74 -7.42
CA ALA A 68 -10.48 9.73 -7.24
C ALA A 68 -10.45 10.74 -8.38
N THR A 69 -11.48 10.69 -9.20
CA THR A 69 -11.82 11.66 -10.25
C THR A 69 -13.30 12.01 -10.14
N TYR A 70 -13.75 13.06 -10.81
CA TYR A 70 -15.18 13.37 -10.83
C TYR A 70 -16.04 12.22 -11.36
N ASP A 71 -15.52 11.40 -12.29
CA ASP A 71 -16.21 10.25 -12.86
C ASP A 71 -16.32 9.06 -11.90
N THR A 72 -15.42 8.98 -10.90
CA THR A 72 -15.39 7.85 -9.96
C THR A 72 -16.00 8.17 -8.60
N VAL A 73 -16.34 9.44 -8.31
CA VAL A 73 -16.99 9.82 -7.04
C VAL A 73 -18.27 9.00 -6.82
N GLY A 74 -18.40 8.39 -5.65
CA GLY A 74 -19.50 7.50 -5.29
C GLY A 74 -19.26 6.02 -5.64
N MET A 75 -18.29 5.68 -6.47
CA MET A 75 -17.91 4.28 -6.72
C MET A 75 -17.18 3.69 -5.52
N ARG A 76 -17.33 2.38 -5.29
CA ARG A 76 -16.42 1.68 -4.34
C ARG A 76 -14.99 1.79 -4.84
N LYS A 77 -14.05 2.07 -3.95
CA LYS A 77 -12.63 2.19 -4.32
C LYS A 77 -12.09 0.94 -5.01
N VAL A 78 -12.50 -0.23 -4.54
CA VAL A 78 -12.07 -1.51 -5.13
C VAL A 78 -12.56 -1.69 -6.57
N ASP A 79 -13.75 -1.16 -6.91
CA ASP A 79 -14.28 -1.24 -8.27
C ASP A 79 -13.59 -0.25 -9.21
N ALA A 80 -13.36 0.99 -8.75
CA ALA A 80 -12.59 1.99 -9.49
C ALA A 80 -11.14 1.50 -9.71
N ALA A 81 -10.54 0.88 -8.70
CA ALA A 81 -9.21 0.28 -8.77
C ALA A 81 -9.13 -0.85 -9.80
N LYS A 82 -10.11 -1.76 -9.79
CA LYS A 82 -10.18 -2.86 -10.77
C LYS A 82 -10.27 -2.34 -12.20
N GLN A 83 -11.15 -1.36 -12.45
CA GLN A 83 -11.27 -0.73 -13.77
C GLN A 83 -9.93 -0.10 -14.20
N ARG A 84 -9.27 0.60 -13.27
CA ARG A 84 -7.97 1.23 -13.52
C ARG A 84 -6.89 0.20 -13.86
N VAL A 85 -6.74 -0.87 -13.07
CA VAL A 85 -5.76 -1.93 -13.31
C VAL A 85 -6.00 -2.56 -14.68
N LEU A 86 -7.24 -2.94 -15.00
CA LEU A 86 -7.57 -3.59 -16.27
C LEU A 86 -7.40 -2.66 -17.49
N SER A 87 -7.49 -1.34 -17.31
CA SER A 87 -7.15 -0.39 -18.37
C SER A 87 -5.65 -0.28 -18.66
N ILE A 88 -4.79 -0.73 -17.73
CA ILE A 88 -3.32 -0.72 -17.84
C ILE A 88 -2.82 -2.11 -18.24
N ASN A 89 -3.28 -3.14 -17.56
CA ASN A 89 -2.92 -4.53 -17.76
C ASN A 89 -4.20 -5.39 -17.87
N PRO A 90 -4.76 -5.53 -19.08
CA PRO A 90 -6.02 -6.25 -19.29
C PRO A 90 -5.98 -7.73 -18.89
N GLU A 91 -4.80 -8.33 -18.82
CA GLU A 91 -4.63 -9.73 -18.46
C GLU A 91 -4.36 -9.95 -16.97
N CYS A 92 -4.27 -8.88 -16.18
CA CYS A 92 -4.11 -8.98 -14.74
C CYS A 92 -5.36 -9.61 -14.11
N ILE A 93 -5.17 -10.61 -13.26
CA ILE A 93 -6.25 -11.19 -12.48
C ILE A 93 -6.50 -10.30 -11.27
N VAL A 94 -7.60 -9.55 -11.29
CA VAL A 94 -7.94 -8.61 -10.22
C VAL A 94 -9.10 -9.15 -9.39
N ARG A 95 -8.84 -9.45 -8.12
CA ARG A 95 -9.86 -9.80 -7.12
C ARG A 95 -10.09 -8.60 -6.21
N THR A 96 -11.35 -8.32 -5.90
CA THR A 96 -11.73 -7.15 -5.11
C THR A 96 -12.47 -7.57 -3.85
N TYR A 97 -12.12 -6.96 -2.73
CA TYR A 97 -12.71 -7.22 -1.43
C TYR A 97 -13.14 -5.89 -0.81
N ALA A 98 -14.44 -5.62 -0.82
CA ALA A 98 -15.02 -4.42 -0.20
C ALA A 98 -15.17 -4.64 1.32
N VAL A 99 -14.04 -4.81 2.01
CA VAL A 99 -13.96 -5.17 3.44
C VAL A 99 -13.04 -4.21 4.18
N PHE A 100 -13.49 -3.76 5.36
CA PHE A 100 -12.61 -3.08 6.31
C PHE A 100 -11.77 -4.13 7.04
N TYR A 101 -10.47 -4.09 6.83
CA TYR A 101 -9.58 -5.09 7.41
C TYR A 101 -9.35 -4.85 8.90
N THR A 102 -9.74 -5.82 9.71
CA THR A 102 -9.58 -5.87 11.17
C THR A 102 -9.22 -7.29 11.60
N PRO A 103 -8.85 -7.52 12.88
CA PRO A 103 -8.65 -8.88 13.38
C PRO A 103 -9.86 -9.80 13.14
N GLU A 104 -11.08 -9.26 13.21
CA GLU A 104 -12.33 -10.04 13.05
C GLU A 104 -12.58 -10.43 11.59
N THR A 105 -12.13 -9.64 10.63
CA THR A 105 -12.29 -9.90 9.20
C THR A 105 -11.10 -10.62 8.58
N ALA A 106 -9.99 -10.72 9.30
CA ALA A 106 -8.74 -11.32 8.82
C ALA A 106 -8.90 -12.76 8.34
N GLY A 107 -9.79 -13.54 8.95
CA GLY A 107 -10.07 -14.93 8.56
C GLY A 107 -10.68 -15.10 7.16
N GLN A 108 -11.01 -14.01 6.45
CA GLN A 108 -11.45 -14.05 5.07
C GLN A 108 -10.28 -14.20 4.08
N PHE A 109 -9.04 -14.09 4.53
CA PHE A 109 -7.84 -14.09 3.71
C PHE A 109 -6.91 -15.24 4.09
N ASP A 110 -6.53 -16.04 3.11
CA ASP A 110 -5.47 -17.03 3.25
C ASP A 110 -4.14 -16.38 2.83
N PHE A 111 -3.36 -16.00 3.83
CA PHE A 111 -2.11 -15.27 3.64
C PHE A 111 -1.04 -16.12 2.94
N THR A 112 -1.13 -17.44 2.98
CA THR A 112 -0.19 -18.35 2.31
C THR A 112 -0.33 -18.34 0.78
N GLN A 113 -1.43 -17.78 0.27
CA GLN A 113 -1.71 -17.68 -1.17
C GLN A 113 -1.07 -16.46 -1.84
N TYR A 114 -0.40 -15.61 -1.09
CA TYR A 114 0.22 -14.39 -1.60
C TYR A 114 1.74 -14.52 -1.67
N ASP A 115 2.31 -14.08 -2.79
CA ASP A 115 3.76 -13.93 -2.91
C ASP A 115 4.27 -12.69 -2.18
N TYR A 116 3.39 -11.69 -2.01
CA TYR A 116 3.73 -10.47 -1.30
C TYR A 116 2.49 -9.75 -0.76
N ILE A 117 2.65 -9.10 0.39
CA ILE A 117 1.60 -8.29 1.02
C ILE A 117 2.07 -6.84 1.13
N VAL A 118 1.19 -5.90 0.75
CA VAL A 118 1.41 -4.47 0.91
C VAL A 118 0.42 -3.91 1.92
N ASP A 119 0.96 -3.34 2.98
CA ASP A 119 0.20 -2.67 4.04
C ASP A 119 0.21 -1.16 3.82
N ALA A 120 -0.89 -0.62 3.29
CA ALA A 120 -1.15 0.81 3.17
C ALA A 120 -2.30 1.27 4.10
N ILE A 121 -2.65 0.46 5.12
CA ILE A 121 -3.70 0.76 6.11
C ILE A 121 -3.28 1.95 6.98
N ASP A 122 -4.22 2.76 7.44
CA ASP A 122 -3.97 3.91 8.32
C ASP A 122 -4.25 3.63 9.81
N THR A 123 -4.93 2.53 10.13
CA THR A 123 -5.26 2.16 11.52
C THR A 123 -4.19 1.25 12.13
N VAL A 124 -3.77 1.56 13.37
CA VAL A 124 -2.77 0.76 14.09
C VAL A 124 -3.24 -0.68 14.31
N THR A 125 -4.51 -0.88 14.67
CA THR A 125 -5.06 -2.22 14.91
C THR A 125 -5.03 -3.08 13.67
N GLY A 126 -5.47 -2.55 12.52
CA GLY A 126 -5.42 -3.25 11.24
C GLY A 126 -3.99 -3.59 10.82
N LYS A 127 -3.07 -2.62 10.91
CA LYS A 127 -1.64 -2.86 10.61
C LYS A 127 -1.04 -3.97 11.47
N LEU A 128 -1.29 -3.95 12.78
CA LEU A 128 -0.75 -4.96 13.69
C LEU A 128 -1.28 -6.36 13.36
N ALA A 129 -2.58 -6.48 13.07
CA ALA A 129 -3.19 -7.75 12.67
C ALA A 129 -2.62 -8.24 11.33
N LEU A 130 -2.47 -7.34 10.35
CA LEU A 130 -1.95 -7.68 9.03
C LEU A 130 -0.50 -8.17 9.09
N VAL A 131 0.36 -7.46 9.82
CA VAL A 131 1.76 -7.85 10.01
C VAL A 131 1.86 -9.18 10.76
N GLN A 132 1.03 -9.41 11.80
CA GLN A 132 0.99 -10.67 12.52
C GLN A 132 0.61 -11.83 11.62
N ASN A 133 -0.47 -11.69 10.85
CA ASN A 133 -0.95 -12.76 9.96
C ASN A 133 0.05 -13.07 8.83
N ALA A 134 0.68 -12.03 8.26
CA ALA A 134 1.73 -12.22 7.27
C ALA A 134 2.96 -12.95 7.87
N HIS A 135 3.37 -12.57 9.08
CA HIS A 135 4.46 -13.22 9.80
C HIS A 135 4.16 -14.69 10.08
N ASP A 136 2.96 -15.00 10.56
CA ASP A 136 2.55 -16.35 10.91
C ASP A 136 2.42 -17.26 9.66
N ALA A 137 2.07 -16.67 8.52
CA ALA A 137 2.03 -17.34 7.22
C ALA A 137 3.41 -17.47 6.54
N GLY A 138 4.43 -16.77 7.03
CA GLY A 138 5.73 -16.69 6.38
C GLY A 138 5.74 -15.86 5.08
N THR A 139 4.70 -15.06 4.83
CA THR A 139 4.54 -14.29 3.60
C THR A 139 5.25 -12.95 3.71
N PRO A 140 6.08 -12.55 2.72
CA PRO A 140 6.74 -11.26 2.70
C PRO A 140 5.74 -10.10 2.78
N ILE A 141 6.06 -9.09 3.61
CA ILE A 141 5.23 -7.90 3.79
C ILE A 141 6.08 -6.63 3.83
N ILE A 142 5.56 -5.55 3.23
CA ILE A 142 6.07 -4.19 3.40
C ILE A 142 4.94 -3.28 3.90
N SER A 143 5.26 -2.40 4.86
CA SER A 143 4.27 -1.52 5.47
C SER A 143 4.63 -0.04 5.28
N CYS A 144 3.66 0.77 4.85
CA CYS A 144 3.80 2.21 4.83
C CYS A 144 3.53 2.80 6.21
N MET A 145 4.42 3.66 6.69
CA MET A 145 4.18 4.43 7.91
C MET A 145 3.41 5.73 7.60
N GLY A 146 3.32 6.65 8.56
CA GLY A 146 2.52 7.86 8.41
C GLY A 146 3.02 8.81 7.31
N THR A 147 2.12 9.20 6.41
CA THR A 147 2.38 10.14 5.29
C THR A 147 1.65 11.47 5.46
N GLY A 148 0.76 11.59 6.44
CA GLY A 148 0.01 12.83 6.70
C GLY A 148 0.85 13.93 7.33
N ASN A 149 0.42 15.19 7.13
CA ASN A 149 1.05 16.39 7.68
C ASN A 149 2.50 16.59 7.22
N LYS A 150 2.79 16.30 5.96
CA LYS A 150 4.13 16.36 5.37
C LYS A 150 4.09 17.00 3.99
N LEU A 151 5.20 17.64 3.63
CA LEU A 151 5.40 18.31 2.34
C LEU A 151 6.67 17.88 1.61
N ASP A 152 7.60 17.22 2.31
CA ASP A 152 8.84 16.73 1.69
C ASP A 152 8.71 15.26 1.28
N ALA A 153 8.40 15.05 -0.01
CA ALA A 153 8.34 13.72 -0.59
C ALA A 153 9.73 13.05 -0.72
N SER A 154 10.83 13.82 -0.64
CA SER A 154 12.19 13.28 -0.73
C SER A 154 12.71 12.70 0.59
N ALA A 155 12.04 13.00 1.71
CA ALA A 155 12.40 12.53 3.04
C ALA A 155 11.99 11.08 3.34
N PHE A 156 11.40 10.35 2.36
CA PHE A 156 11.08 8.94 2.54
C PHE A 156 12.30 8.03 2.45
N GLU A 157 12.31 7.03 3.31
CA GLU A 157 13.31 5.97 3.34
C GLU A 157 12.65 4.59 3.45
N VAL A 158 13.32 3.59 2.90
CA VAL A 158 13.05 2.17 3.14
C VAL A 158 14.00 1.69 4.23
N ALA A 159 13.45 1.11 5.29
CA ALA A 159 14.24 0.61 6.41
C ALA A 159 13.55 -0.57 7.10
N ASP A 160 14.32 -1.28 7.93
CA ASP A 160 13.73 -2.11 8.97
C ASP A 160 13.10 -1.21 10.04
N ILE A 161 11.96 -1.62 10.59
CA ILE A 161 11.21 -0.83 11.58
C ILE A 161 12.04 -0.49 12.82
N THR A 162 13.05 -1.31 13.15
CA THR A 162 13.96 -1.06 14.28
C THR A 162 14.88 0.13 14.04
N LYS A 163 15.11 0.52 12.78
CA LYS A 163 15.99 1.62 12.38
C LYS A 163 15.24 2.93 12.10
N THR A 164 13.91 2.93 12.28
CA THR A 164 13.10 4.12 12.01
C THR A 164 13.25 5.19 13.09
N SER A 165 13.18 6.46 12.70
CA SER A 165 13.21 7.64 13.57
C SER A 165 12.05 8.59 13.22
N MET A 166 11.83 9.63 14.04
CA MET A 166 10.89 10.75 13.85
C MET A 166 9.40 10.37 13.68
N CYS A 167 9.06 9.22 13.09
CA CYS A 167 7.68 8.84 12.78
C CYS A 167 6.96 8.28 14.03
N PRO A 168 5.88 8.95 14.52
CA PRO A 168 5.12 8.46 15.68
C PRO A 168 4.46 7.10 15.43
N LEU A 169 3.93 6.86 14.23
CA LEU A 169 3.30 5.58 13.88
C LEU A 169 4.32 4.44 13.90
N ALA A 170 5.51 4.64 13.33
CA ALA A 170 6.58 3.63 13.37
C ALA A 170 6.99 3.31 14.82
N ARG A 171 7.03 4.30 15.71
CA ARG A 171 7.32 4.10 17.14
C ARG A 171 6.28 3.20 17.81
N VAL A 172 5.00 3.44 17.54
CA VAL A 172 3.89 2.63 18.08
C VAL A 172 3.98 1.22 17.52
N MET A 173 4.09 1.07 16.20
CA MET A 173 4.19 -0.25 15.53
C MET A 173 5.36 -1.07 16.07
N ARG A 174 6.55 -0.49 16.16
CA ARG A 174 7.76 -1.16 16.69
C ARG A 174 7.55 -1.69 18.11
N ARG A 175 6.93 -0.87 18.98
CA ARG A 175 6.65 -1.27 20.36
C ARG A 175 5.64 -2.41 20.43
N GLU A 176 4.54 -2.31 19.70
CA GLU A 176 3.45 -3.27 19.76
C GLU A 176 3.80 -4.58 19.05
N LEU A 177 4.55 -4.54 17.95
CA LEU A 177 5.08 -5.73 17.28
C LEU A 177 6.12 -6.45 18.14
N GLY A 178 6.98 -5.69 18.83
CA GLY A 178 7.96 -6.26 19.78
C GLY A 178 7.31 -7.08 20.90
N LYS A 179 6.14 -6.65 21.41
CA LYS A 179 5.36 -7.43 22.39
C LYS A 179 4.82 -8.76 21.82
N ARG A 180 4.68 -8.85 20.50
CA ARG A 180 4.24 -10.05 19.76
C ARG A 180 5.39 -10.93 19.28
N GLY A 181 6.63 -10.59 19.65
CA GLY A 181 7.82 -11.30 19.20
C GLY A 181 8.29 -10.93 17.78
N ILE A 182 7.59 -10.06 17.07
CA ILE A 182 7.94 -9.61 15.72
C ILE A 182 8.89 -8.42 15.84
N ARG A 183 10.15 -8.65 15.52
CA ARG A 183 11.21 -7.64 15.67
C ARG A 183 11.51 -6.91 14.36
N HIS A 184 11.30 -7.56 13.24
CA HIS A 184 11.67 -7.07 11.91
C HIS A 184 10.43 -6.84 11.05
N LEU A 185 10.39 -5.71 10.36
CA LEU A 185 9.38 -5.36 9.37
C LEU A 185 9.98 -4.37 8.40
N LYS A 186 9.94 -4.65 7.12
CA LYS A 186 10.31 -3.72 6.06
C LYS A 186 9.26 -2.61 5.98
N VAL A 187 9.71 -1.36 6.08
CA VAL A 187 8.80 -0.21 6.08
C VAL A 187 9.27 0.90 5.16
N VAL A 188 8.30 1.66 4.63
CA VAL A 188 8.52 2.98 4.04
C VAL A 188 8.07 4.02 5.07
N TYR A 189 8.96 4.92 5.45
CA TYR A 189 8.66 5.98 6.42
C TYR A 189 9.37 7.28 6.05
N SER A 190 8.87 8.41 6.54
CA SER A 190 9.50 9.72 6.32
C SER A 190 10.24 10.19 7.57
N LYS A 191 11.40 10.77 7.39
CA LYS A 191 12.18 11.48 8.42
C LYS A 191 11.72 12.91 8.65
N GLU A 192 10.82 13.42 7.81
CA GLU A 192 10.25 14.75 8.00
C GLU A 192 9.44 14.83 9.30
N GLU A 193 9.64 15.87 10.07
CA GLU A 193 8.80 16.20 11.20
C GLU A 193 7.39 16.59 10.71
N ALA A 194 6.36 16.05 11.35
CA ALA A 194 5.00 16.32 10.95
C ALA A 194 4.61 17.78 11.24
N LEU A 195 4.04 18.45 10.25
CA LEU A 195 3.48 19.79 10.41
C LEU A 195 2.24 19.78 11.30
N THR A 196 1.94 20.90 11.93
CA THR A 196 0.66 21.09 12.61
C THR A 196 -0.36 21.61 11.60
N PRO A 197 -1.38 20.82 11.22
CA PRO A 197 -2.38 21.27 10.27
C PRO A 197 -3.28 22.35 10.89
N THR A 198 -3.86 23.20 10.06
CA THR A 198 -4.82 24.24 10.45
C THR A 198 -6.12 24.09 9.67
N GLY A 199 -7.24 24.58 10.20
CA GLY A 199 -8.51 24.61 9.46
C GLY A 199 -9.21 23.26 9.29
N TRP A 200 -8.84 22.25 10.09
CA TRP A 200 -9.38 20.89 10.02
C TRP A 200 -10.61 20.67 10.92
N GLU A 201 -10.95 21.60 11.78
CA GLU A 201 -11.90 21.44 12.88
C GLU A 201 -13.33 21.15 12.38
N ALA A 202 -13.78 21.87 11.35
CA ALA A 202 -15.12 21.69 10.79
C ALA A 202 -15.28 20.31 10.12
N GLU A 203 -14.29 19.88 9.36
CA GLU A 203 -14.30 18.58 8.69
C GLU A 203 -14.16 17.43 9.70
N ALA A 204 -13.32 17.60 10.73
CA ALA A 204 -13.18 16.62 11.80
C ALA A 204 -14.51 16.43 12.56
N ALA A 205 -15.21 17.52 12.86
CA ALA A 205 -16.51 17.47 13.50
C ALA A 205 -17.56 16.74 12.62
N ALA A 206 -17.58 17.05 11.32
CA ALA A 206 -18.48 16.39 10.37
C ALA A 206 -18.23 14.88 10.25
N LEU A 207 -16.98 14.43 10.41
CA LEU A 207 -16.58 13.02 10.34
C LEU A 207 -16.52 12.33 11.72
N GLY A 208 -16.85 13.00 12.81
CA GLY A 208 -16.77 12.47 14.18
C GLY A 208 -15.34 12.10 14.60
N LYS A 209 -14.31 12.72 13.99
CA LYS A 209 -12.91 12.48 14.28
C LYS A 209 -12.33 13.57 15.17
N ARG A 210 -11.34 13.19 15.99
CA ARG A 210 -10.65 14.18 16.86
C ARG A 210 -9.72 15.09 16.08
N GLN A 211 -9.15 14.61 14.99
CA GLN A 211 -8.24 15.33 14.12
C GLN A 211 -8.20 14.65 12.75
N ILE A 212 -8.03 15.45 11.70
CA ILE A 212 -7.80 14.98 10.34
C ILE A 212 -6.40 15.44 9.91
N PRO A 213 -5.53 14.55 9.45
CA PRO A 213 -4.24 14.95 8.95
C PRO A 213 -4.38 15.68 7.61
N GLY A 214 -3.64 16.76 7.43
CA GLY A 214 -3.43 17.36 6.12
C GLY A 214 -2.70 16.39 5.20
N SER A 215 -2.94 16.51 3.90
CA SER A 215 -2.28 15.67 2.90
C SER A 215 -2.16 16.40 1.55
N SER A 216 -1.13 16.06 0.80
CA SER A 216 -0.84 16.57 -0.55
C SER A 216 -0.92 15.46 -1.58
N ALA A 217 -0.92 15.82 -2.88
CA ALA A 217 -0.93 14.83 -3.96
C ALA A 217 0.37 14.01 -4.02
N PHE A 218 1.50 14.65 -3.75
CA PHE A 218 2.84 14.09 -4.02
C PHE A 218 3.42 13.28 -2.86
N VAL A 219 3.14 13.62 -1.60
CA VAL A 219 3.75 12.90 -0.46
C VAL A 219 3.25 11.47 -0.35
N PRO A 220 1.92 11.18 -0.23
CA PRO A 220 1.45 9.80 -0.17
C PRO A 220 1.67 9.05 -1.49
N GLY A 221 1.61 9.76 -2.64
CA GLY A 221 1.89 9.17 -3.95
C GLY A 221 3.32 8.65 -4.06
N THR A 222 4.31 9.44 -3.63
CA THR A 222 5.72 9.02 -3.62
C THR A 222 5.94 7.82 -2.70
N ALA A 223 5.35 7.82 -1.50
CA ALA A 223 5.42 6.66 -0.61
C ALA A 223 4.86 5.39 -1.27
N GLY A 224 3.74 5.51 -1.99
CA GLY A 224 3.13 4.41 -2.74
C GLY A 224 4.02 3.88 -3.88
N LEU A 225 4.67 4.78 -4.61
CA LEU A 225 5.62 4.40 -5.67
C LEU A 225 6.87 3.70 -5.10
N ILE A 226 7.39 4.16 -3.96
CA ILE A 226 8.51 3.50 -3.26
C ILE A 226 8.10 2.09 -2.81
N LEU A 227 6.92 1.94 -2.19
CA LEU A 227 6.40 0.62 -1.80
C LEU A 227 6.37 -0.34 -2.99
N ALA A 228 5.77 0.10 -4.10
CA ALA A 228 5.68 -0.73 -5.30
C ALA A 228 7.07 -1.10 -5.85
N GLY A 229 8.01 -0.15 -5.85
CA GLY A 229 9.38 -0.40 -6.29
C GLY A 229 10.10 -1.44 -5.44
N GLU A 230 9.86 -1.47 -4.12
CA GLU A 230 10.39 -2.51 -3.22
C GLU A 230 9.77 -3.88 -3.53
N VAL A 231 8.44 -3.95 -3.66
CA VAL A 231 7.74 -5.20 -4.01
C VAL A 231 8.25 -5.77 -5.34
N VAL A 232 8.35 -4.91 -6.36
CA VAL A 232 8.86 -5.32 -7.68
C VAL A 232 10.28 -5.85 -7.58
N ARG A 233 11.18 -5.16 -6.85
CA ARG A 233 12.56 -5.62 -6.66
C ARG A 233 12.63 -6.94 -5.90
N ASP A 234 11.88 -7.08 -4.81
CA ASP A 234 11.91 -8.30 -4.00
C ASP A 234 11.43 -9.52 -4.82
N ILE A 235 10.33 -9.39 -5.59
CA ILE A 235 9.82 -10.45 -6.44
C ILE A 235 10.77 -10.73 -7.62
N ALA A 236 11.27 -9.66 -8.27
CA ALA A 236 12.15 -9.77 -9.41
C ALA A 236 13.50 -10.42 -9.08
N MET A 237 14.02 -10.20 -7.87
CA MET A 237 15.32 -10.68 -7.42
C MET A 237 15.24 -11.92 -6.51
N ALA A 238 14.03 -12.46 -6.28
CA ALA A 238 13.89 -13.72 -5.56
C ALA A 238 14.72 -14.81 -6.22
N ALA A 239 15.47 -15.54 -5.41
CA ALA A 239 16.22 -16.70 -5.93
C ALA A 239 15.22 -17.70 -6.55
N PRO A 240 15.56 -18.37 -7.67
CA PRO A 240 14.72 -19.45 -8.17
C PRO A 240 14.54 -20.48 -7.06
N GLU A 241 13.30 -20.93 -6.89
CA GLU A 241 13.02 -22.08 -6.01
C GLU A 241 13.85 -23.27 -6.48
N ALA A 242 14.61 -23.87 -5.58
CA ALA A 242 15.51 -24.98 -5.85
C ALA A 242 14.75 -26.30 -6.09
#